data_b2e1e9818624cafa54ae99fa30e57fc4
#
_entry.id   b2e1e9818624cafa54ae99fa30e57fc4
#
_cell.length_a   1.000
_cell.length_b   1.000
_cell.length_c   1.000
_cell.angle_alpha   90.00
_cell.angle_beta   90.00
_cell.angle_gamma   90.00
#
_symmetry.space_group_name_H-M   'P 1'
#
loop_
_entity.id
_entity.type
_entity.pdbx_description
1 polymer ?
#
loop_
_entity_poly.entity_id
_entity_poly.type
_entity_poly.pdbx_seq_one_letter_code
_entity_poly.pdbx_strand_id
1 'polypeptide(L)'
;MRFRIRFISDEVDGLLREVEINDDATFLDLSQAVLRACDYPDDQMTSFFLCNDEWERGVQITREDMMVGESEDIYVMADTRLSEFIEDEGQHLEYIFDPFNDRFFYMTVRSILSGDGENIFDVVKSKGEAPVQINELSDVETLLTGKNELIEADDAYFSEESSPFNEEDIDLEGFEISDGQSF
;
A
#
# COMPACT_ATOMS: atom_id res chain seq x y z
N MET A 1 14.04 -9.06 -24.43
CA MET A 1 13.00 -10.06 -24.05
C MET A 1 11.84 -9.36 -23.39
N ARG A 2 10.70 -10.02 -23.21
CA ARG A 2 9.55 -9.45 -22.51
C ARG A 2 8.99 -10.44 -21.51
N PHE A 3 8.57 -9.94 -20.35
CA PHE A 3 7.83 -10.69 -19.35
C PHE A 3 6.34 -10.49 -19.57
N ARG A 4 5.57 -11.59 -19.60
CA ARG A 4 4.12 -11.53 -19.47
C ARG A 4 3.76 -11.84 -18.03
N ILE A 5 3.27 -10.84 -17.32
CA ILE A 5 2.94 -10.91 -15.90
C ILE A 5 1.43 -10.83 -15.75
N ARG A 6 0.86 -11.82 -15.06
CA ARG A 6 -0.56 -11.85 -14.69
C ARG A 6 -0.70 -11.43 -13.25
N PHE A 7 -1.75 -10.65 -12.97
CA PHE A 7 -2.14 -10.39 -11.59
C PHE A 7 -3.64 -10.51 -11.37
N ILE A 8 -3.98 -10.88 -10.14
CA ILE A 8 -5.33 -11.13 -9.65
C ILE A 8 -5.48 -10.51 -8.25
N SER A 9 -6.72 -10.34 -7.79
CA SER A 9 -7.06 -9.94 -6.43
C SER A 9 -7.87 -11.04 -5.75
N ASP A 10 -7.75 -11.17 -4.46
CA ASP A 10 -8.62 -11.97 -3.60
C ASP A 10 -9.81 -11.18 -3.03
N GLU A 11 -9.79 -9.84 -3.16
CA GLU A 11 -10.87 -8.97 -2.68
C GLU A 11 -12.08 -8.95 -3.61
N VAL A 12 -11.84 -9.12 -4.91
CA VAL A 12 -12.89 -9.07 -5.93
C VAL A 12 -12.83 -10.28 -6.86
N ASP A 13 -13.97 -10.93 -7.03
CA ASP A 13 -14.06 -12.09 -7.90
C ASP A 13 -13.87 -11.72 -9.38
N GLY A 14 -13.01 -12.47 -10.04
CA GLY A 14 -12.85 -12.42 -11.48
C GLY A 14 -11.96 -11.28 -12.00
N LEU A 15 -11.31 -10.51 -11.12
CA LEU A 15 -10.24 -9.61 -11.57
C LEU A 15 -9.10 -10.43 -12.15
N LEU A 16 -8.75 -10.13 -13.39
CA LEU A 16 -7.55 -10.65 -14.04
C LEU A 16 -7.01 -9.59 -14.98
N ARG A 17 -5.73 -9.30 -14.83
CA ARG A 17 -4.94 -8.46 -15.73
C ARG A 17 -3.71 -9.21 -16.21
N GLU A 18 -3.31 -8.96 -17.44
CA GLU A 18 -2.01 -9.39 -17.96
C GLU A 18 -1.33 -8.19 -18.61
N VAL A 19 -0.09 -7.98 -18.25
CA VAL A 19 0.78 -6.97 -18.83
C VAL A 19 1.98 -7.65 -19.48
N GLU A 20 2.40 -7.13 -20.63
CA GLU A 20 3.68 -7.46 -21.25
C GLU A 20 4.61 -6.27 -21.04
N ILE A 21 5.80 -6.53 -20.54
CA ILE A 21 6.78 -5.50 -20.21
C ILE A 21 8.17 -5.96 -20.62
N ASN A 22 9.00 -5.02 -21.12
CA ASN A 22 10.36 -5.33 -21.51
C ASN A 22 11.20 -5.73 -20.29
N ASP A 23 12.14 -6.64 -20.46
CA ASP A 23 13.00 -7.15 -19.37
C ASP A 23 13.99 -6.11 -18.84
N ASP A 24 14.35 -5.13 -19.66
CA ASP A 24 15.19 -3.99 -19.28
C ASP A 24 14.42 -2.85 -18.60
N ALA A 25 13.09 -2.94 -18.54
CA ALA A 25 12.25 -2.00 -17.80
C ALA A 25 12.50 -2.10 -16.30
N THR A 26 12.17 -1.03 -15.58
CA THR A 26 12.30 -0.95 -14.13
C THR A 26 11.03 -1.47 -13.40
N PHE A 27 11.16 -1.74 -12.11
CA PHE A 27 9.98 -2.01 -11.28
C PHE A 27 9.03 -0.80 -11.20
N LEU A 28 9.54 0.42 -11.41
CA LEU A 28 8.69 1.60 -11.53
C LEU A 28 7.82 1.54 -12.79
N ASP A 29 8.37 1.10 -13.92
CA ASP A 29 7.61 0.89 -15.15
C ASP A 29 6.54 -0.19 -14.97
N LEU A 30 6.86 -1.27 -14.25
CA LEU A 30 5.88 -2.31 -13.91
C LEU A 30 4.77 -1.76 -12.99
N SER A 31 5.12 -0.94 -12.00
CA SER A 31 4.15 -0.26 -11.14
C SER A 31 3.19 0.60 -11.98
N GLN A 32 3.73 1.41 -12.90
CA GLN A 32 2.92 2.22 -13.82
C GLN A 32 2.01 1.36 -14.71
N ALA A 33 2.50 0.20 -15.16
CA ALA A 33 1.70 -0.75 -15.94
C ALA A 33 0.51 -1.29 -15.13
N VAL A 34 0.73 -1.62 -13.85
CA VAL A 34 -0.34 -2.08 -12.95
C VAL A 34 -1.35 -0.98 -12.68
N LEU A 35 -0.89 0.23 -12.32
CA LEU A 35 -1.75 1.39 -12.07
C LEU A 35 -2.63 1.70 -13.31
N ARG A 36 -2.03 1.70 -14.50
CA ARG A 36 -2.74 1.91 -15.76
C ARG A 36 -3.74 0.80 -16.05
N ALA A 37 -3.41 -0.46 -15.76
CA ALA A 37 -4.29 -1.59 -15.99
C ALA A 37 -5.53 -1.60 -15.07
N CYS A 38 -5.43 -0.94 -13.91
CA CYS A 38 -6.49 -0.81 -12.91
C CYS A 38 -7.19 0.56 -12.93
N ASP A 39 -6.70 1.50 -13.74
CA ASP A 39 -7.16 2.91 -13.76
C ASP A 39 -6.98 3.60 -12.39
N TYR A 40 -5.87 3.28 -11.72
CA TYR A 40 -5.52 3.87 -10.43
C TYR A 40 -4.67 5.13 -10.60
N PRO A 41 -4.88 6.16 -9.75
CA PRO A 41 -3.97 7.29 -9.68
C PRO A 41 -2.60 6.88 -9.13
N ASP A 42 -1.58 7.61 -9.52
CA ASP A 42 -0.18 7.39 -9.13
C ASP A 42 0.19 8.32 -7.96
N ASP A 43 -0.52 8.21 -6.84
CA ASP A 43 -0.39 9.09 -5.67
C ASP A 43 -0.17 8.32 -4.36
N GLN A 44 -0.06 6.97 -4.45
CA GLN A 44 0.13 6.12 -3.28
C GLN A 44 1.54 5.58 -3.18
N MET A 45 1.98 5.36 -1.94
CA MET A 45 3.20 4.60 -1.64
C MET A 45 2.94 3.14 -1.97
N THR A 46 3.57 2.65 -3.01
CA THR A 46 3.44 1.26 -3.46
C THR A 46 4.74 0.51 -3.26
N SER A 47 4.67 -0.81 -3.20
CA SER A 47 5.86 -1.67 -3.14
C SER A 47 5.60 -3.01 -3.80
N PHE A 48 6.68 -3.66 -4.23
CA PHE A 48 6.68 -5.07 -4.62
C PHE A 48 7.35 -5.91 -3.56
N PHE A 49 6.88 -7.14 -3.40
CA PHE A 49 7.62 -8.20 -2.73
C PHE A 49 7.85 -9.33 -3.71
N LEU A 50 9.08 -9.83 -3.78
CA LEU A 50 9.35 -11.11 -4.41
C LEU A 50 8.96 -12.20 -3.43
N CYS A 51 8.18 -13.17 -3.91
CA CYS A 51 7.66 -14.24 -3.08
C CYS A 51 8.23 -15.59 -3.51
N ASN A 52 8.33 -16.52 -2.57
CA ASN A 52 8.61 -17.91 -2.86
C ASN A 52 7.34 -18.65 -3.36
N ASP A 53 7.47 -19.95 -3.63
CA ASP A 53 6.36 -20.78 -4.11
C ASP A 53 5.17 -20.88 -3.12
N GLU A 54 5.41 -20.58 -1.84
CA GLU A 54 4.42 -20.59 -0.76
C GLU A 54 3.85 -19.17 -0.48
N TRP A 55 4.17 -18.20 -1.33
CA TRP A 55 3.79 -16.78 -1.19
C TRP A 55 4.38 -16.08 0.06
N GLU A 56 5.46 -16.61 0.60
CA GLU A 56 6.18 -15.91 1.66
C GLU A 56 6.98 -14.75 1.05
N ARG A 57 6.81 -13.57 1.64
CA ARG A 57 7.47 -12.33 1.21
C ARG A 57 8.98 -12.38 1.50
N GLY A 58 9.78 -12.10 0.50
CA GLY A 58 11.23 -11.96 0.58
C GLY A 58 11.67 -10.51 0.33
N VAL A 59 12.47 -10.31 -0.71
CA VAL A 59 13.02 -9.01 -1.10
C VAL A 59 11.90 -7.99 -1.34
N GLN A 60 12.04 -6.81 -0.75
CA GLN A 60 11.13 -5.69 -0.95
C GLN A 60 11.72 -4.66 -1.91
N ILE A 61 10.89 -4.18 -2.84
CA ILE A 61 11.24 -3.13 -3.80
C ILE A 61 10.24 -2.00 -3.60
N THR A 62 10.70 -0.89 -3.05
CA THR A 62 9.86 0.25 -2.66
C THR A 62 9.84 1.34 -3.73
N ARG A 63 8.77 2.13 -3.76
CA ARG A 63 8.66 3.25 -4.68
C ARG A 63 9.73 4.30 -4.45
N GLU A 64 10.02 4.62 -3.20
CA GLU A 64 11.00 5.60 -2.78
C GLU A 64 11.98 4.98 -1.78
N ASP A 65 13.15 5.59 -1.67
CA ASP A 65 14.15 5.21 -0.67
C ASP A 65 13.60 5.50 0.73
N MET A 66 13.35 4.46 1.49
CA MET A 66 12.81 4.57 2.86
C MET A 66 13.87 5.01 3.87
N MET A 67 15.11 5.24 3.48
CA MET A 67 16.25 5.62 4.34
C MET A 67 16.40 4.72 5.59
N VAL A 68 15.96 3.50 5.50
CA VAL A 68 15.99 2.51 6.60
C VAL A 68 17.33 1.81 6.60
N GLY A 69 18.39 2.54 6.88
CA GLY A 69 19.75 1.98 7.02
C GLY A 69 20.16 1.06 5.86
N GLU A 70 21.33 0.49 5.94
CA GLU A 70 21.79 -0.55 5.00
C GLU A 70 21.05 -1.89 5.26
N SER A 71 19.74 -1.94 4.97
CA SER A 71 19.02 -3.20 4.90
C SER A 71 19.26 -3.79 3.52
N GLU A 72 19.93 -4.91 3.44
CA GLU A 72 20.36 -5.55 2.18
C GLU A 72 19.18 -6.02 1.30
N ASP A 73 17.96 -5.99 1.82
CA ASP A 73 16.77 -6.57 1.17
C ASP A 73 15.74 -5.53 0.68
N ILE A 74 16.09 -4.23 0.70
CA ILE A 74 15.22 -3.15 0.22
C ILE A 74 15.84 -2.46 -0.98
N TYR A 75 15.10 -2.44 -2.08
CA TYR A 75 15.52 -1.83 -3.34
C TYR A 75 14.54 -0.73 -3.75
N VAL A 76 14.99 0.20 -4.61
CA VAL A 76 14.15 1.30 -5.12
C VAL A 76 13.67 0.97 -6.52
N MET A 77 12.37 1.12 -6.77
CA MET A 77 11.73 0.75 -8.04
C MET A 77 12.35 1.43 -9.27
N ALA A 78 12.76 2.70 -9.13
CA ALA A 78 13.32 3.46 -10.23
C ALA A 78 14.70 2.97 -10.68
N ASP A 79 15.46 2.41 -9.76
CA ASP A 79 16.86 2.00 -9.97
C ASP A 79 17.01 0.50 -10.20
N THR A 80 15.93 -0.27 -10.00
CA THR A 80 15.94 -1.74 -10.06
C THR A 80 15.26 -2.23 -11.33
N ARG A 81 15.98 -2.98 -12.16
CA ARG A 81 15.45 -3.55 -13.39
C ARG A 81 14.76 -4.88 -13.12
N LEU A 82 13.75 -5.19 -13.93
CA LEU A 82 13.01 -6.45 -13.83
C LEU A 82 13.92 -7.67 -14.04
N SER A 83 14.85 -7.60 -15.00
CA SER A 83 15.79 -8.68 -15.30
C SER A 83 16.80 -8.99 -14.19
N GLU A 84 16.92 -8.15 -13.16
CA GLU A 84 17.77 -8.42 -12.01
C GLU A 84 17.14 -9.42 -11.03
N PHE A 85 15.83 -9.55 -11.05
CA PHE A 85 15.06 -10.34 -10.07
C PHE A 85 14.07 -11.32 -10.70
N ILE A 86 13.70 -11.14 -11.98
CA ILE A 86 12.80 -12.05 -12.66
C ILE A 86 13.62 -12.90 -13.63
N GLU A 87 13.77 -14.17 -13.29
CA GLU A 87 14.58 -15.13 -14.04
C GLU A 87 13.73 -16.25 -14.66
N ASP A 88 12.65 -16.66 -13.98
CA ASP A 88 11.89 -17.83 -14.33
C ASP A 88 10.40 -17.57 -14.56
N GLU A 89 9.80 -18.39 -15.44
CA GLU A 89 8.36 -18.50 -15.52
C GLU A 89 7.79 -19.16 -14.25
N GLY A 90 6.64 -18.67 -13.80
CA GLY A 90 6.01 -19.13 -12.56
C GLY A 90 6.41 -18.35 -11.33
N GLN A 91 7.42 -17.50 -11.39
CA GLN A 91 7.88 -16.69 -10.26
C GLN A 91 6.74 -15.80 -9.73
N HIS A 92 6.66 -15.69 -8.40
CA HIS A 92 5.61 -14.98 -7.69
C HIS A 92 6.09 -13.62 -7.18
N LEU A 93 5.20 -12.63 -7.27
CA LEU A 93 5.38 -11.31 -6.70
C LEU A 93 4.06 -10.87 -6.08
N GLU A 94 4.13 -9.99 -5.09
CA GLU A 94 2.99 -9.22 -4.60
C GLU A 94 3.20 -7.75 -4.91
N TYR A 95 2.15 -7.06 -5.33
CA TYR A 95 2.14 -5.62 -5.51
C TYR A 95 1.22 -4.98 -4.51
N ILE A 96 1.80 -4.29 -3.54
CA ILE A 96 1.05 -3.56 -2.50
C ILE A 96 0.57 -2.24 -3.11
N PHE A 97 -0.73 -2.08 -3.24
CA PHE A 97 -1.33 -0.85 -3.76
C PHE A 97 -1.96 0.03 -2.66
N ASP A 98 -2.20 -0.53 -1.47
CA ASP A 98 -2.67 0.16 -0.28
C ASP A 98 -1.88 -0.36 0.94
N PRO A 99 -0.75 0.27 1.28
CA PRO A 99 0.12 -0.20 2.36
C PRO A 99 -0.50 -0.05 3.76
N PHE A 100 -1.46 0.86 3.95
CA PHE A 100 -2.10 1.07 5.25
C PHE A 100 -3.00 -0.09 5.65
N ASN A 101 -3.62 -0.74 4.67
CA ASN A 101 -4.51 -1.87 4.88
C ASN A 101 -3.91 -3.19 4.42
N ASP A 102 -2.61 -3.21 4.05
CA ASP A 102 -1.89 -4.37 3.50
C ASP A 102 -2.64 -5.04 2.32
N ARG A 103 -3.19 -4.21 1.41
CA ARG A 103 -3.93 -4.70 0.25
C ARG A 103 -3.00 -4.82 -0.95
N PHE A 104 -3.09 -5.92 -1.65
CA PHE A 104 -2.16 -6.25 -2.72
C PHE A 104 -2.77 -7.09 -3.84
N PHE A 105 -2.06 -7.14 -4.96
CA PHE A 105 -2.32 -8.06 -6.06
C PHE A 105 -1.33 -9.20 -6.02
N TYR A 106 -1.82 -10.43 -6.17
CA TYR A 106 -1.00 -11.60 -6.47
C TYR A 106 -0.55 -11.56 -7.91
N MET A 107 0.75 -11.58 -8.14
CA MET A 107 1.36 -11.51 -9.46
C MET A 107 2.14 -12.78 -9.77
N THR A 108 2.06 -13.23 -11.03
CA THR A 108 2.83 -14.41 -11.49
C THR A 108 3.41 -14.14 -12.87
N VAL A 109 4.66 -14.42 -13.05
CA VAL A 109 5.34 -14.41 -14.36
C VAL A 109 4.82 -15.59 -15.18
N ARG A 110 4.00 -15.31 -16.19
CA ARG A 110 3.31 -16.37 -16.96
C ARG A 110 4.17 -16.92 -18.09
N SER A 111 4.95 -16.07 -18.71
CA SER A 111 5.85 -16.45 -19.80
C SER A 111 6.92 -15.41 -20.03
N ILE A 112 8.06 -15.89 -20.55
CA ILE A 112 9.17 -15.07 -20.99
C ILE A 112 9.19 -15.13 -22.52
N LEU A 113 8.91 -14.00 -23.17
CA LEU A 113 8.75 -13.88 -24.61
C LEU A 113 10.04 -13.39 -25.27
N SER A 114 10.36 -13.95 -26.42
CA SER A 114 11.49 -13.47 -27.21
C SER A 114 11.11 -12.23 -28.04
N GLY A 115 12.03 -11.28 -28.11
CA GLY A 115 11.84 -10.02 -28.84
C GLY A 115 11.49 -8.86 -27.90
N ASP A 116 11.63 -7.66 -28.42
CA ASP A 116 11.32 -6.42 -27.71
C ASP A 116 10.03 -5.84 -28.26
N GLY A 117 9.23 -5.19 -27.39
CA GLY A 117 8.04 -4.47 -27.81
C GLY A 117 8.36 -3.05 -28.27
N GLU A 118 7.47 -2.45 -29.04
CA GLU A 118 7.56 -1.03 -29.40
C GLU A 118 7.39 -0.12 -28.17
N ASN A 119 6.57 -0.57 -27.23
CA ASN A 119 6.33 0.12 -25.95
C ASN A 119 7.08 -0.58 -24.82
N ILE A 120 7.43 0.17 -23.78
CA ILE A 120 8.04 -0.38 -22.57
C ILE A 120 7.12 -1.45 -21.98
N PHE A 121 5.81 -1.16 -21.90
CA PHE A 121 4.79 -2.14 -21.48
C PHE A 121 3.49 -2.00 -22.27
N ASP A 122 2.72 -3.08 -22.32
CA ASP A 122 1.38 -3.16 -22.90
C ASP A 122 0.44 -3.93 -21.98
N VAL A 123 -0.78 -3.42 -21.81
CA VAL A 123 -1.86 -4.16 -21.11
C VAL A 123 -2.54 -5.05 -22.13
N VAL A 124 -2.23 -6.36 -22.10
CA VAL A 124 -2.69 -7.32 -23.12
C VAL A 124 -4.00 -8.01 -22.75
N LYS A 125 -4.36 -8.01 -21.46
CA LYS A 125 -5.63 -8.58 -20.99
C LYS A 125 -6.18 -7.85 -19.81
N SER A 126 -7.49 -7.59 -19.86
CA SER A 126 -8.24 -6.95 -18.78
C SER A 126 -9.60 -7.64 -18.64
N LYS A 127 -9.88 -8.19 -17.45
CA LYS A 127 -11.15 -8.84 -17.12
C LYS A 127 -11.52 -8.49 -15.67
N GLY A 128 -12.81 -8.27 -15.42
CA GLY A 128 -13.34 -7.86 -14.13
C GLY A 128 -12.99 -6.42 -13.78
N GLU A 129 -13.59 -5.91 -12.75
CA GLU A 129 -13.33 -4.58 -12.20
C GLU A 129 -12.23 -4.66 -11.13
N ALA A 130 -11.37 -3.65 -11.09
CA ALA A 130 -10.39 -3.54 -10.03
C ALA A 130 -11.04 -3.07 -8.73
N PRO A 131 -10.58 -3.53 -7.55
CA PRO A 131 -11.05 -2.97 -6.29
C PRO A 131 -10.69 -1.48 -6.21
N VAL A 132 -11.40 -0.71 -5.41
CA VAL A 132 -11.05 0.70 -5.18
C VAL A 132 -9.67 0.77 -4.57
N GLN A 133 -8.77 1.62 -5.09
CA GLN A 133 -7.36 1.68 -4.66
C GLN A 133 -7.25 2.04 -3.17
N ILE A 134 -8.01 3.04 -2.73
CA ILE A 134 -8.07 3.46 -1.34
C ILE A 134 -9.52 3.44 -0.91
N ASN A 135 -9.82 2.78 0.20
CA ASN A 135 -11.08 2.93 0.87
C ASN A 135 -11.09 4.27 1.63
N GLU A 136 -11.00 5.38 0.88
CA GLU A 136 -11.13 6.68 1.50
C GLU A 136 -12.53 6.85 2.06
N LEU A 137 -12.60 6.98 3.38
CA LEU A 137 -13.66 7.71 4.04
C LEU A 137 -15.11 7.22 3.92
N SER A 138 -15.38 6.08 3.27
CA SER A 138 -16.73 5.50 3.34
C SER A 138 -17.12 5.19 4.79
N ASP A 139 -16.14 4.84 5.63
CA ASP A 139 -16.40 4.56 7.05
C ASP A 139 -16.60 5.84 7.87
N VAL A 140 -15.91 6.92 7.54
CA VAL A 140 -16.05 8.20 8.26
C VAL A 140 -17.32 8.95 7.81
N GLU A 141 -17.63 8.97 6.52
CA GLU A 141 -18.88 9.53 6.02
C GLU A 141 -20.09 8.70 6.47
N THR A 142 -19.99 7.38 6.47
CA THR A 142 -21.05 6.51 6.99
C THR A 142 -21.23 6.66 8.49
N LEU A 143 -20.14 6.87 9.25
CA LEU A 143 -20.20 7.16 10.68
C LEU A 143 -20.71 8.58 10.96
N LEU A 144 -20.44 9.55 10.08
CA LEU A 144 -20.93 10.91 10.20
C LEU A 144 -22.38 11.06 9.72
N THR A 145 -22.77 10.38 8.64
CA THR A 145 -24.16 10.40 8.15
C THR A 145 -25.06 9.46 8.94
N GLY A 146 -24.55 8.34 9.47
CA GLY A 146 -25.30 7.46 10.37
C GLY A 146 -25.58 8.07 11.75
N LYS A 147 -24.89 9.16 12.13
CA LYS A 147 -25.19 9.92 13.36
C LYS A 147 -26.25 11.01 13.18
N ASN A 148 -26.57 11.39 11.94
CA ASN A 148 -27.56 12.43 11.71
C ASN A 148 -29.02 11.93 11.64
N GLU A 149 -29.27 10.63 11.66
CA GLU A 149 -30.63 10.09 11.73
C GLU A 149 -31.10 9.72 13.15
N LEU A 150 -30.26 9.97 14.18
CA LEU A 150 -30.60 9.68 15.60
C LEU A 150 -30.60 10.88 16.52
N ILE A 151 -30.55 12.12 15.98
CA ILE A 151 -30.64 13.35 16.80
C ILE A 151 -31.87 14.18 16.38
N GLU A 152 -33.03 13.53 16.26
CA GLU A 152 -34.35 14.18 16.34
C GLU A 152 -35.21 13.45 17.39
N ALA A 153 -34.76 13.41 18.64
CA ALA A 153 -35.62 13.26 19.82
C ALA A 153 -34.76 13.35 21.07
N ASP A 154 -34.62 14.52 21.59
CA ASP A 154 -34.69 14.92 23.00
C ASP A 154 -33.87 16.19 23.25
N ASP A 155 -34.48 17.31 22.85
CA ASP A 155 -34.23 18.61 23.49
C ASP A 155 -34.84 18.63 24.91
N ALA A 156 -34.22 17.97 25.83
CA ALA A 156 -34.49 18.18 27.24
C ALA A 156 -33.51 17.43 28.14
N TYR A 157 -32.31 17.93 28.31
CA TYR A 157 -31.52 17.76 29.54
C TYR A 157 -30.13 18.40 29.40
N PHE A 158 -30.09 19.71 29.28
CA PHE A 158 -28.89 20.45 29.65
C PHE A 158 -29.29 21.47 30.72
N SER A 159 -29.49 20.99 31.93
CA SER A 159 -29.52 21.84 33.09
C SER A 159 -28.11 21.93 33.68
N GLU A 160 -27.67 23.16 33.78
CA GLU A 160 -26.45 23.57 34.48
C GLU A 160 -26.42 22.89 35.87
N GLU A 161 -25.41 22.03 36.08
CA GLU A 161 -24.86 21.88 37.47
C GLU A 161 -23.43 21.34 37.40
N SER A 162 -22.54 22.21 37.89
CA SER A 162 -21.29 21.92 38.58
C SER A 162 -20.22 21.11 37.90
N SER A 163 -19.25 21.85 37.38
CA SER A 163 -17.88 21.43 37.18
C SER A 163 -17.27 20.90 38.50
N PRO A 164 -16.80 19.66 38.58
CA PRO A 164 -16.08 19.15 39.72
C PRO A 164 -14.55 19.32 39.62
N PHE A 165 -14.08 20.32 38.91
CA PHE A 165 -12.67 20.68 38.92
C PHE A 165 -12.46 21.98 39.63
N ASN A 166 -12.09 21.86 40.90
CA ASN A 166 -11.65 22.97 41.75
C ASN A 166 -10.16 23.18 41.45
N GLU A 167 -9.79 24.39 40.95
CA GLU A 167 -8.42 24.76 40.61
C GLU A 167 -7.48 24.89 41.84
N GLU A 168 -7.92 24.54 43.04
CA GLU A 168 -7.15 24.70 44.28
C GLU A 168 -6.44 23.43 44.77
N ASP A 169 -6.57 22.29 44.08
CA ASP A 169 -5.93 21.01 44.49
C ASP A 169 -4.73 20.59 43.64
N ILE A 170 -4.09 21.53 42.93
CA ILE A 170 -2.80 21.25 42.29
C ILE A 170 -1.70 21.71 43.25
N ASP A 171 -1.33 20.80 44.15
CA ASP A 171 -0.19 20.96 45.04
C ASP A 171 1.11 20.82 44.18
N LEU A 172 1.68 21.99 43.83
CA LEU A 172 2.92 22.08 43.04
C LEU A 172 4.19 21.97 43.91
N GLU A 173 4.08 21.56 45.16
CA GLU A 173 5.23 21.34 46.05
C GLU A 173 5.66 19.88 46.07
N GLY A 174 6.36 19.43 45.01
CA GLY A 174 6.87 18.06 45.00
C GLY A 174 7.81 17.71 43.85
N PHE A 175 8.19 18.67 43.05
CA PHE A 175 9.19 18.40 42.00
C PHE A 175 10.57 18.94 42.42
N GLU A 176 11.26 18.21 43.31
CA GLU A 176 12.69 18.42 43.53
C GLU A 176 13.47 17.82 42.39
N ILE A 177 14.03 18.71 41.54
CA ILE A 177 15.05 18.35 40.58
C ILE A 177 16.34 18.12 41.39
N SER A 178 16.70 16.85 41.55
CA SER A 178 17.98 16.45 42.13
C SER A 178 19.11 16.80 41.16
N ASP A 179 19.82 17.88 41.39
CA ASP A 179 21.10 18.19 40.79
C ASP A 179 22.13 17.19 41.29
N GLY A 180 22.40 16.18 40.49
CA GLY A 180 23.51 15.21 40.70
C GLY A 180 24.85 15.86 40.44
N GLN A 181 25.55 16.19 41.52
CA GLN A 181 26.97 16.59 41.44
C GLN A 181 27.88 15.45 41.02
N SER A 182 28.77 15.84 40.13
CA SER A 182 30.05 15.22 39.75
C SER A 182 30.86 14.57 40.88
N PHE A 183 31.43 13.42 40.53
CA PHE A 183 32.81 13.03 40.80
C PHE A 183 33.32 12.15 39.65
#